data_cf7fd9e5c561262f3d2b87b513a1a281
#
_entry.id   cf7fd9e5c561262f3d2b87b513a1a281
#
_cell.length_a   1.000
_cell.length_b   1.000
_cell.length_c   1.000
_cell.angle_alpha   90.00
_cell.angle_beta   90.00
_cell.angle_gamma   90.00
#
_symmetry.space_group_name_H-M   'P 1'
#
loop_
_entity.id
_entity.type
_entity.pdbx_description
1 polymer ?
#
loop_
_entity_poly.entity_id
_entity_poly.type
_entity_poly.pdbx_seq_one_letter_code
_entity_poly.pdbx_strand_id
1 'polypeptide(L)'
;MSNLFRTLEINGEKALKIIKEQAFNPEKAKTLKTWGINDASNLIGKSRQTIIDSEEKNNIPQAKINVATGRRFYTLEDINYLRKFYSTLPTKPKNSEACIISVANFKGGVAKTTTSVHLAQYLSLKGYKILFIDCDSQGSGTQYFGLIPDTEVRDDQTLYGALSNKIKLEITHPTKTHWPNLDIIPANLSLYGVEFDLPIKHHQDNNFNFYNILKTNISNLKREYDVIVIDCPPSLGMISTNALYASDGIIIPMPASVVEFSSTIQFFGMLNDILTKIGNKNYSFAKILVTKFDKTENSQALLSIYRKIYSDYICMSFVPTSEAIKKADTNMKTIYEIDQSIVSKKTLDRVKIAFDDVNLEIENLIKKYWELNKYGI
;
A
#
# COMPACT_ATOMS: atom_id res chain seq x y z
N MET A 1 -25.42 11.31 -30.27
CA MET A 1 -24.12 11.29 -29.55
C MET A 1 -24.16 10.42 -28.29
N SER A 2 -25.23 10.40 -27.46
CA SER A 2 -25.33 9.56 -26.27
C SER A 2 -25.15 8.04 -26.51
N ASN A 3 -25.50 7.56 -27.70
CA ASN A 3 -25.41 6.14 -28.05
C ASN A 3 -23.98 5.66 -28.34
N LEU A 4 -23.08 6.56 -28.79
CA LEU A 4 -21.68 6.22 -29.13
C LEU A 4 -20.90 5.86 -27.84
N PHE A 5 -20.91 6.74 -26.85
CA PHE A 5 -20.14 6.52 -25.61
C PHE A 5 -20.63 5.29 -24.84
N ARG A 6 -21.95 5.07 -24.83
CA ARG A 6 -22.51 3.85 -24.21
C ARG A 6 -22.09 2.58 -24.95
N THR A 7 -21.98 2.63 -26.28
CA THR A 7 -21.49 1.50 -27.07
C THR A 7 -20.01 1.23 -26.79
N LEU A 8 -19.18 2.29 -26.69
CA LEU A 8 -17.77 2.18 -26.33
C LEU A 8 -17.56 1.63 -24.92
N GLU A 9 -18.36 2.07 -23.97
CA GLU A 9 -18.40 1.56 -22.59
C GLU A 9 -18.69 0.05 -22.57
N ILE A 10 -19.80 -0.40 -23.17
CA ILE A 10 -20.16 -1.83 -23.22
C ILE A 10 -19.09 -2.68 -23.92
N ASN A 11 -18.48 -2.17 -24.99
CA ASN A 11 -17.41 -2.89 -25.68
C ASN A 11 -16.13 -2.94 -24.83
N GLY A 12 -15.83 -1.87 -24.11
CA GLY A 12 -14.73 -1.81 -23.16
C GLY A 12 -14.89 -2.81 -22.02
N GLU A 13 -16.09 -2.90 -21.42
CA GLU A 13 -16.41 -3.89 -20.37
C GLU A 13 -16.24 -5.33 -20.87
N LYS A 14 -16.73 -5.63 -22.09
CA LYS A 14 -16.52 -6.94 -22.71
C LYS A 14 -15.05 -7.25 -22.94
N ALA A 15 -14.27 -6.28 -23.42
CA ALA A 15 -12.84 -6.44 -23.61
C ALA A 15 -12.11 -6.67 -22.28
N LEU A 16 -12.46 -5.91 -21.23
CA LEU A 16 -11.92 -6.10 -19.89
C LEU A 16 -12.23 -7.49 -19.35
N LYS A 17 -13.46 -7.98 -19.56
CA LYS A 17 -13.84 -9.34 -19.17
C LYS A 17 -12.99 -10.41 -19.86
N ILE A 18 -12.75 -10.26 -21.16
CA ILE A 18 -11.89 -11.18 -21.94
C ILE A 18 -10.44 -11.11 -21.46
N ILE A 19 -9.92 -9.89 -21.23
CA ILE A 19 -8.57 -9.70 -20.68
C ILE A 19 -8.46 -10.33 -19.31
N LYS A 20 -9.47 -10.17 -18.47
CA LYS A 20 -9.52 -10.81 -17.15
C LYS A 20 -9.52 -12.33 -17.27
N GLU A 21 -10.35 -12.90 -18.12
CA GLU A 21 -10.42 -14.34 -18.36
C GLU A 21 -9.11 -14.92 -18.90
N GLN A 22 -8.36 -14.15 -19.67
CA GLN A 22 -7.06 -14.55 -20.19
C GLN A 22 -5.89 -14.33 -19.19
N ALA A 23 -5.90 -13.21 -18.48
CA ALA A 23 -4.85 -12.85 -17.54
C ALA A 23 -5.06 -13.43 -16.13
N PHE A 24 -6.31 -13.54 -15.74
CA PHE A 24 -6.75 -14.13 -14.47
C PHE A 24 -7.72 -15.24 -14.83
N ASN A 25 -7.25 -16.48 -14.81
CA ASN A 25 -8.17 -17.61 -14.95
C ASN A 25 -9.34 -17.41 -13.96
N PRO A 26 -10.61 -17.18 -14.41
CA PRO A 26 -11.71 -16.77 -13.53
C PRO A 26 -12.05 -17.80 -12.45
N GLU A 27 -11.57 -19.03 -12.60
CA GLU A 27 -11.69 -20.09 -11.58
C GLU A 27 -10.58 -20.03 -10.52
N LYS A 28 -9.58 -19.14 -10.65
CA LYS A 28 -8.50 -19.00 -9.68
C LYS A 28 -8.48 -17.60 -9.11
N ALA A 29 -9.12 -17.44 -7.93
CA ALA A 29 -8.85 -16.29 -7.08
C ALA A 29 -7.32 -16.11 -6.94
N LYS A 30 -6.86 -14.85 -6.92
CA LYS A 30 -5.45 -14.53 -6.74
C LYS A 30 -4.94 -15.22 -5.48
N THR A 31 -3.91 -16.05 -5.59
CA THR A 31 -3.37 -16.81 -4.47
C THR A 31 -1.93 -16.39 -4.17
N LEU A 32 -1.58 -16.36 -2.90
CA LEU A 32 -0.24 -16.09 -2.48
C LEU A 32 0.64 -17.34 -2.69
N LYS A 33 1.93 -17.14 -3.02
CA LYS A 33 2.91 -18.22 -3.10
C LYS A 33 3.11 -18.88 -1.74
N THR A 34 3.71 -20.05 -1.75
CA THR A 34 4.17 -20.76 -0.55
C THR A 34 5.69 -20.66 -0.41
N TRP A 35 6.19 -20.86 0.79
CA TRP A 35 7.61 -20.76 1.13
C TRP A 35 8.17 -22.13 1.52
N GLY A 36 9.35 -22.49 1.01
CA GLY A 36 10.10 -23.64 1.50
C GLY A 36 10.64 -23.41 2.91
N ILE A 37 11.07 -24.48 3.57
CA ILE A 37 11.56 -24.43 4.97
C ILE A 37 12.68 -23.39 5.19
N ASN A 38 13.56 -23.16 4.20
CA ASN A 38 14.63 -22.18 4.32
C ASN A 38 14.09 -20.74 4.40
N ASP A 39 13.17 -20.41 3.50
CA ASP A 39 12.56 -19.07 3.46
C ASP A 39 11.63 -18.86 4.66
N ALA A 40 10.88 -19.90 5.04
CA ALA A 40 10.04 -19.88 6.24
C ALA A 40 10.87 -19.68 7.51
N SER A 41 12.01 -20.39 7.64
CA SER A 41 12.97 -20.22 8.75
C SER A 41 13.45 -18.78 8.88
N ASN A 42 13.84 -18.15 7.76
CA ASN A 42 14.24 -16.73 7.74
C ASN A 42 13.08 -15.80 8.14
N LEU A 43 11.87 -16.04 7.64
CA LEU A 43 10.70 -15.23 7.96
C LEU A 43 10.26 -15.38 9.40
N ILE A 44 10.36 -16.57 9.98
CA ILE A 44 9.98 -16.87 11.37
C ILE A 44 11.07 -16.39 12.37
N GLY A 45 12.32 -16.33 11.93
CA GLY A 45 13.47 -16.00 12.78
C GLY A 45 13.90 -17.17 13.68
N LYS A 46 13.72 -18.42 13.23
CA LYS A 46 14.12 -19.64 13.94
C LYS A 46 14.85 -20.59 12.98
N SER A 47 15.73 -21.44 13.52
CA SER A 47 16.42 -22.42 12.69
C SER A 47 15.45 -23.46 12.11
N ARG A 48 15.79 -24.02 10.95
CA ARG A 48 15.01 -25.10 10.34
C ARG A 48 14.76 -26.26 11.29
N GLN A 49 15.81 -26.68 12.02
CA GLN A 49 15.72 -27.77 12.96
C GLN A 49 14.75 -27.47 14.11
N THR A 50 14.81 -26.24 14.63
CA THR A 50 13.87 -25.78 15.67
C THR A 50 12.42 -25.86 15.21
N ILE A 51 12.14 -25.49 13.95
CA ILE A 51 10.78 -25.55 13.40
C ILE A 51 10.33 -27.02 13.28
N ILE A 52 11.17 -27.88 12.71
CA ILE A 52 10.86 -29.31 12.54
C ILE A 52 10.64 -29.99 13.88
N ASP A 53 11.54 -29.76 14.84
CA ASP A 53 11.42 -30.35 16.20
C ASP A 53 10.13 -29.90 16.90
N SER A 54 9.71 -28.64 16.69
CA SER A 54 8.48 -28.14 17.26
C SER A 54 7.23 -28.73 16.63
N GLU A 55 7.25 -28.96 15.32
CA GLU A 55 6.15 -29.63 14.61
C GLU A 55 5.97 -31.08 15.10
N GLU A 56 7.08 -31.77 15.44
CA GLU A 56 7.04 -33.14 15.91
C GLU A 56 6.66 -33.26 17.40
N LYS A 57 7.11 -32.31 18.24
CA LYS A 57 7.03 -32.42 19.71
C LYS A 57 5.88 -31.65 20.34
N ASN A 58 5.38 -30.59 19.69
CA ASN A 58 4.52 -29.58 20.35
C ASN A 58 3.06 -29.56 19.88
N ASN A 59 2.61 -30.57 19.14
CA ASN A 59 1.22 -30.62 18.63
C ASN A 59 0.80 -29.34 17.81
N ILE A 60 1.76 -28.70 17.16
CA ILE A 60 1.50 -27.59 16.25
C ILE A 60 1.24 -28.11 14.83
N PRO A 61 0.52 -27.36 13.98
CA PRO A 61 0.28 -27.75 12.61
C PRO A 61 1.58 -28.09 11.88
N GLN A 62 1.64 -29.27 11.30
CA GLN A 62 2.80 -29.69 10.50
C GLN A 62 2.79 -29.00 9.15
N ALA A 63 3.99 -28.77 8.62
CA ALA A 63 4.17 -28.29 7.24
C ALA A 63 3.46 -29.21 6.25
N LYS A 64 2.85 -28.64 5.25
CA LYS A 64 2.35 -29.39 4.09
C LYS A 64 3.53 -29.92 3.28
N ILE A 65 3.36 -31.11 2.72
CA ILE A 65 4.39 -31.75 1.90
C ILE A 65 3.92 -31.74 0.44
N ASN A 66 4.76 -31.23 -0.45
CA ASN A 66 4.51 -31.34 -1.88
C ASN A 66 4.72 -32.80 -2.31
N VAL A 67 3.64 -33.44 -2.76
CA VAL A 67 3.63 -34.88 -3.11
C VAL A 67 4.64 -35.25 -4.20
N ALA A 68 4.86 -34.34 -5.18
CA ALA A 68 5.77 -34.58 -6.29
C ALA A 68 7.26 -34.46 -5.90
N THR A 69 7.58 -33.61 -4.93
CA THR A 69 8.98 -33.30 -4.59
C THR A 69 9.42 -33.75 -3.20
N GLY A 70 8.48 -34.17 -2.35
CA GLY A 70 8.71 -34.52 -0.94
C GLY A 70 9.12 -33.32 -0.07
N ARG A 71 9.05 -32.07 -0.59
CA ARG A 71 9.54 -30.88 0.11
C ARG A 71 8.44 -30.26 0.96
N ARG A 72 8.82 -29.80 2.15
CA ARG A 72 7.96 -29.02 3.05
C ARG A 72 7.69 -27.63 2.46
N PHE A 73 6.45 -27.17 2.58
CA PHE A 73 6.07 -25.80 2.23
C PHE A 73 5.09 -25.22 3.26
N TYR A 74 5.11 -23.91 3.39
CA TYR A 74 4.36 -23.12 4.36
C TYR A 74 3.59 -22.02 3.65
N THR A 75 2.35 -21.80 4.03
CA THR A 75 1.60 -20.58 3.68
C THR A 75 2.02 -19.43 4.58
N LEU A 76 1.58 -18.21 4.28
CA LEU A 76 1.85 -17.07 5.17
C LEU A 76 1.09 -17.20 6.50
N GLU A 77 -0.08 -17.84 6.49
CA GLU A 77 -0.83 -18.19 7.70
C GLU A 77 -0.01 -19.12 8.59
N ASP A 78 0.57 -20.18 8.02
CA ASP A 78 1.41 -21.12 8.76
C ASP A 78 2.61 -20.39 9.39
N ILE A 79 3.27 -19.52 8.62
CA ILE A 79 4.39 -18.71 9.08
C ILE A 79 3.97 -17.77 10.21
N ASN A 80 2.84 -17.09 10.11
CA ASN A 80 2.34 -16.20 11.15
C ASN A 80 1.89 -16.97 12.40
N TYR A 81 1.32 -18.16 12.24
CA TYR A 81 1.05 -19.05 13.36
C TYR A 81 2.34 -19.41 14.11
N LEU A 82 3.38 -19.83 13.39
CA LEU A 82 4.68 -20.17 13.98
C LEU A 82 5.35 -18.95 14.62
N ARG A 83 5.27 -17.76 14.00
CA ARG A 83 5.75 -16.52 14.64
C ARG A 83 5.04 -16.23 15.98
N LYS A 84 3.73 -16.45 16.01
CA LYS A 84 2.95 -16.28 17.26
C LYS A 84 3.39 -17.31 18.32
N PHE A 85 3.56 -18.56 17.91
CA PHE A 85 4.05 -19.62 18.79
C PHE A 85 5.43 -19.30 19.38
N TYR A 86 6.36 -18.82 18.56
CA TYR A 86 7.72 -18.45 18.99
C TYR A 86 7.84 -17.03 19.57
N SER A 87 6.75 -16.28 19.68
CA SER A 87 6.75 -14.86 20.12
C SER A 87 7.66 -13.98 19.24
N THR A 88 7.76 -14.26 17.95
CA THR A 88 8.50 -13.48 16.96
C THR A 88 7.59 -12.66 16.03
N LEU A 89 6.26 -12.72 16.21
CA LEU A 89 5.31 -11.93 15.45
C LEU A 89 5.45 -10.45 15.83
N PRO A 90 5.80 -9.56 14.90
CA PRO A 90 5.82 -8.14 15.17
C PRO A 90 4.37 -7.64 15.35
N THR A 91 4.19 -6.76 16.29
CA THR A 91 2.90 -6.11 16.57
C THR A 91 3.17 -4.69 17.05
N LYS A 92 2.20 -3.80 16.90
CA LYS A 92 2.27 -2.50 17.57
C LYS A 92 2.28 -2.70 19.10
N PRO A 93 2.87 -1.76 19.86
CA PRO A 93 2.83 -1.81 21.32
C PRO A 93 1.39 -1.86 21.84
N LYS A 94 1.20 -2.53 22.99
CA LYS A 94 -0.12 -2.54 23.66
C LYS A 94 -0.57 -1.10 23.93
N ASN A 95 -1.84 -0.82 23.66
CA ASN A 95 -2.49 0.50 23.79
C ASN A 95 -2.04 1.55 22.76
N SER A 96 -1.20 1.20 21.79
CA SER A 96 -0.90 2.08 20.66
C SER A 96 -1.96 1.96 19.56
N GLU A 97 -2.18 3.04 18.85
CA GLU A 97 -3.00 3.06 17.64
C GLU A 97 -2.17 2.70 16.40
N ALA A 98 -2.84 2.36 15.30
CA ALA A 98 -2.17 2.15 14.02
C ALA A 98 -1.42 3.40 13.58
N CYS A 99 -0.25 3.23 12.99
CA CYS A 99 0.42 4.30 12.25
C CYS A 99 -0.23 4.45 10.89
N ILE A 100 -0.74 5.64 10.56
CA ILE A 100 -1.36 5.94 9.26
C ILE A 100 -0.33 6.62 8.36
N ILE A 101 -0.09 6.05 7.19
CA ILE A 101 0.90 6.55 6.22
C ILE A 101 0.22 6.80 4.89
N SER A 102 0.26 8.04 4.41
CA SER A 102 -0.13 8.36 3.04
C SER A 102 1.08 8.33 2.10
N VAL A 103 0.89 7.74 0.93
CA VAL A 103 1.83 7.83 -0.20
C VAL A 103 1.25 8.84 -1.18
N ALA A 104 1.81 10.04 -1.22
CA ALA A 104 1.22 11.19 -1.89
C ALA A 104 2.20 11.97 -2.75
N ASN A 105 1.76 12.37 -3.92
CA ASN A 105 2.33 13.39 -4.80
C ASN A 105 1.26 13.74 -5.83
N PHE A 106 1.08 15.03 -6.18
CA PHE A 106 0.01 15.40 -7.12
C PHE A 106 0.29 14.98 -8.56
N LYS A 107 1.54 14.60 -8.89
CA LYS A 107 1.89 14.18 -10.24
C LYS A 107 1.53 12.72 -10.48
N GLY A 108 0.98 12.45 -11.66
CA GLY A 108 0.73 11.10 -12.13
C GLY A 108 2.03 10.36 -12.50
N GLY A 109 2.04 9.04 -12.36
CA GLY A 109 3.15 8.22 -12.83
C GLY A 109 4.44 8.26 -12.01
N VAL A 110 4.47 8.87 -10.81
CA VAL A 110 5.66 8.92 -9.93
C VAL A 110 5.85 7.66 -9.07
N ALA A 111 5.09 6.60 -9.31
CA ALA A 111 5.09 5.33 -8.58
C ALA A 111 4.44 5.39 -7.17
N LYS A 112 3.39 6.19 -6.95
CA LYS A 112 2.62 6.20 -5.70
C LYS A 112 2.05 4.82 -5.38
N THR A 113 1.17 4.32 -6.23
CA THR A 113 0.51 3.01 -6.07
C THR A 113 1.52 1.86 -5.97
N THR A 114 2.56 1.88 -6.82
CA THR A 114 3.63 0.88 -6.72
C THR A 114 4.30 0.91 -5.34
N THR A 115 4.59 2.10 -4.80
CA THR A 115 5.19 2.25 -3.47
C THR A 115 4.25 1.81 -2.36
N SER A 116 3.00 2.26 -2.38
CA SER A 116 2.00 1.96 -1.33
C SER A 116 1.66 0.49 -1.25
N VAL A 117 1.44 -0.18 -2.40
CA VAL A 117 1.13 -1.62 -2.45
C VAL A 117 2.33 -2.46 -2.00
N HIS A 118 3.55 -2.13 -2.47
CA HIS A 118 4.75 -2.86 -2.03
C HIS A 118 5.03 -2.68 -0.53
N LEU A 119 4.80 -1.49 0.02
CA LEU A 119 4.90 -1.24 1.47
C LEU A 119 3.89 -2.08 2.25
N ALA A 120 2.62 -2.07 1.83
CA ALA A 120 1.57 -2.84 2.49
C ALA A 120 1.86 -4.35 2.47
N GLN A 121 2.29 -4.88 1.34
CA GLN A 121 2.63 -6.30 1.21
C GLN A 121 3.91 -6.67 1.97
N TYR A 122 4.94 -5.82 1.97
CA TYR A 122 6.14 -6.03 2.78
C TYR A 122 5.81 -6.12 4.27
N LEU A 123 5.04 -5.18 4.79
CA LEU A 123 4.65 -5.17 6.20
C LEU A 123 3.78 -6.38 6.55
N SER A 124 2.87 -6.77 5.65
CA SER A 124 2.09 -8.00 5.78
C SER A 124 3.00 -9.25 5.78
N LEU A 125 4.00 -9.31 4.90
CA LEU A 125 4.98 -10.39 4.86
C LEU A 125 5.82 -10.45 6.15
N LYS A 126 6.09 -9.31 6.79
CA LYS A 126 6.73 -9.26 8.12
C LYS A 126 5.82 -9.78 9.24
N GLY A 127 4.49 -9.75 9.07
CA GLY A 127 3.50 -10.26 10.02
C GLY A 127 2.60 -9.19 10.65
N TYR A 128 2.78 -7.93 10.32
CA TYR A 128 1.88 -6.85 10.77
C TYR A 128 0.48 -7.00 10.17
N LYS A 129 -0.54 -6.60 10.90
CA LYS A 129 -1.91 -6.51 10.42
C LYS A 129 -2.13 -5.18 9.74
N ILE A 130 -2.37 -5.19 8.43
CA ILE A 130 -2.38 -4.04 7.55
C ILE A 130 -3.78 -3.76 7.02
N LEU A 131 -4.15 -2.47 6.99
CA LEU A 131 -5.25 -1.97 6.18
C LEU A 131 -4.66 -1.14 5.04
N PHE A 132 -4.98 -1.51 3.81
CA PHE A 132 -4.70 -0.70 2.64
C PHE A 132 -5.96 0.10 2.27
N ILE A 133 -5.81 1.39 2.02
CA ILE A 133 -6.91 2.27 1.58
C ILE A 133 -6.55 2.84 0.22
N ASP A 134 -7.31 2.47 -0.80
CA ASP A 134 -7.17 3.06 -2.14
C ASP A 134 -8.05 4.31 -2.22
N CYS A 135 -7.41 5.46 -2.38
CA CYS A 135 -8.07 6.76 -2.54
C CYS A 135 -8.08 7.25 -4.00
N ASP A 136 -7.52 6.49 -4.93
CA ASP A 136 -7.56 6.84 -6.35
C ASP A 136 -8.79 6.21 -7.01
N SER A 137 -9.69 7.04 -7.55
CA SER A 137 -10.89 6.58 -8.28
C SER A 137 -10.58 5.66 -9.47
N GLN A 138 -9.33 5.66 -9.97
CA GLN A 138 -8.89 4.73 -11.00
C GLN A 138 -8.71 3.30 -10.47
N GLY A 139 -8.66 3.12 -9.15
CA GLY A 139 -8.59 1.82 -8.50
C GLY A 139 -7.36 0.99 -8.84
N SER A 140 -6.24 1.64 -9.18
CA SER A 140 -5.00 0.91 -9.54
C SER A 140 -4.48 0.07 -8.36
N GLY A 141 -4.55 0.59 -7.14
CA GLY A 141 -4.21 -0.16 -5.93
C GLY A 141 -5.15 -1.36 -5.71
N THR A 142 -6.42 -1.17 -5.96
CA THR A 142 -7.49 -2.18 -5.87
C THR A 142 -7.22 -3.38 -6.79
N GLN A 143 -6.76 -3.12 -8.02
CA GLN A 143 -6.45 -4.17 -8.99
C GLN A 143 -5.27 -5.07 -8.54
N TYR A 144 -4.28 -4.53 -7.85
CA TYR A 144 -3.18 -5.33 -7.28
C TYR A 144 -3.67 -6.36 -6.26
N PHE A 145 -4.82 -6.16 -5.65
CA PHE A 145 -5.42 -7.11 -4.73
C PHE A 145 -6.47 -8.04 -5.38
N GLY A 146 -6.56 -8.01 -6.71
CA GLY A 146 -7.38 -8.95 -7.49
C GLY A 146 -8.84 -8.54 -7.64
N LEU A 147 -9.18 -7.29 -7.33
CA LEU A 147 -10.52 -6.75 -7.51
C LEU A 147 -10.58 -5.87 -8.76
N ILE A 148 -11.66 -5.95 -9.54
CA ILE A 148 -11.90 -5.05 -10.65
C ILE A 148 -12.80 -3.90 -10.17
N PRO A 149 -12.29 -2.64 -10.18
CA PRO A 149 -12.95 -1.50 -9.54
C PRO A 149 -14.42 -1.35 -9.89
N ASP A 150 -14.73 -1.21 -11.18
CA ASP A 150 -16.09 -0.81 -11.60
C ASP A 150 -17.04 -2.00 -11.85
N THR A 151 -16.58 -3.23 -11.70
CA THR A 151 -17.41 -4.42 -11.91
C THR A 151 -17.56 -5.30 -10.67
N GLU A 152 -16.61 -5.29 -9.75
CA GLU A 152 -16.59 -6.14 -8.56
C GLU A 152 -16.65 -5.34 -7.25
N VAL A 153 -16.39 -4.03 -7.32
CA VAL A 153 -16.38 -3.14 -6.15
C VAL A 153 -17.66 -2.31 -6.15
N ARG A 154 -18.50 -2.52 -5.14
CA ARG A 154 -19.71 -1.70 -4.93
C ARG A 154 -19.34 -0.38 -4.22
N ASP A 155 -20.16 0.66 -4.43
CA ASP A 155 -19.95 1.98 -3.82
C ASP A 155 -19.91 1.94 -2.29
N ASP A 156 -20.69 1.04 -1.68
CA ASP A 156 -20.74 0.86 -0.22
C ASP A 156 -19.46 0.22 0.36
N GLN A 157 -18.62 -0.38 -0.47
CA GLN A 157 -17.32 -0.92 -0.09
C GLN A 157 -16.18 0.11 -0.17
N THR A 158 -16.41 1.24 -0.83
CA THR A 158 -15.41 2.31 -1.05
C THR A 158 -15.51 3.41 0.00
N LEU A 159 -14.56 4.33 -0.03
CA LEU A 159 -14.64 5.54 0.79
C LEU A 159 -15.75 6.51 0.38
N TYR A 160 -16.37 6.34 -0.80
CA TYR A 160 -17.38 7.28 -1.31
C TYR A 160 -18.52 7.50 -0.32
N GLY A 161 -19.12 6.41 0.17
CA GLY A 161 -20.21 6.49 1.11
C GLY A 161 -19.87 7.25 2.39
N ALA A 162 -18.70 7.01 2.91
CA ALA A 162 -18.20 7.63 4.13
C ALA A 162 -17.82 9.10 3.95
N LEU A 163 -17.07 9.43 2.90
CA LEU A 163 -16.65 10.79 2.60
C LEU A 163 -17.84 11.66 2.17
N SER A 164 -18.78 11.10 1.40
CA SER A 164 -20.01 11.81 1.05
C SER A 164 -21.03 11.91 2.20
N ASN A 165 -20.69 11.38 3.39
CA ASN A 165 -21.54 11.36 4.59
C ASN A 165 -22.90 10.66 4.39
N LYS A 166 -23.00 9.77 3.40
CA LYS A 166 -24.22 8.99 3.11
C LYS A 166 -24.26 7.70 3.94
N ILE A 167 -23.09 7.17 4.30
CA ILE A 167 -22.93 5.93 5.08
C ILE A 167 -21.79 6.15 6.08
N LYS A 168 -21.96 5.71 7.33
CA LYS A 168 -20.83 5.69 8.28
C LYS A 168 -19.89 4.54 7.95
N LEU A 169 -18.59 4.79 7.92
CA LEU A 169 -17.54 3.77 7.69
C LEU A 169 -17.50 2.68 8.77
N GLU A 170 -18.08 2.95 9.94
CA GLU A 170 -18.30 1.93 10.97
C GLU A 170 -19.10 0.71 10.45
N ILE A 171 -19.78 0.88 9.31
CA ILE A 171 -20.61 -0.15 8.66
C ILE A 171 -19.84 -0.85 7.52
N THR A 172 -18.80 -0.24 6.97
CA THR A 172 -17.99 -0.84 5.90
C THR A 172 -16.88 -1.70 6.51
N HIS A 173 -17.08 -3.00 6.50
CA HIS A 173 -16.00 -3.93 6.81
C HIS A 173 -14.99 -3.92 5.67
N PRO A 174 -13.69 -3.71 5.97
CA PRO A 174 -12.65 -3.85 4.96
C PRO A 174 -12.71 -5.20 4.26
N THR A 175 -12.50 -5.20 2.95
CA THR A 175 -12.54 -6.42 2.14
C THR A 175 -11.27 -7.24 2.38
N LYS A 176 -11.42 -8.54 2.58
CA LYS A 176 -10.28 -9.47 2.69
C LYS A 176 -9.55 -9.59 1.37
N THR A 177 -8.22 -9.62 1.43
CA THR A 177 -7.39 -9.88 0.25
C THR A 177 -6.85 -11.32 0.27
N HIS A 178 -6.09 -11.68 -0.76
CA HIS A 178 -5.35 -12.95 -0.79
C HIS A 178 -4.12 -12.97 0.15
N TRP A 179 -3.85 -11.86 0.85
CA TRP A 179 -2.84 -11.78 1.91
C TRP A 179 -3.54 -11.92 3.28
N PRO A 180 -3.19 -12.89 4.12
CA PRO A 180 -4.01 -13.27 5.28
C PRO A 180 -4.15 -12.20 6.35
N ASN A 181 -3.22 -11.27 6.43
CA ASN A 181 -3.19 -10.19 7.41
C ASN A 181 -3.20 -8.79 6.77
N LEU A 182 -3.70 -8.70 5.53
CA LEU A 182 -3.88 -7.45 4.80
C LEU A 182 -5.31 -7.37 4.26
N ASP A 183 -6.03 -6.37 4.72
CA ASP A 183 -7.37 -6.04 4.27
C ASP A 183 -7.34 -4.76 3.43
N ILE A 184 -8.36 -4.52 2.60
CA ILE A 184 -8.45 -3.35 1.73
C ILE A 184 -9.81 -2.63 1.87
N ILE A 185 -9.77 -1.30 1.85
CA ILE A 185 -10.88 -0.47 1.41
C ILE A 185 -10.61 -0.14 -0.06
N PRO A 186 -11.34 -0.76 -1.00
CA PRO A 186 -11.09 -0.60 -2.42
C PRO A 186 -11.61 0.73 -2.95
N ALA A 187 -11.19 1.10 -4.15
CA ALA A 187 -11.71 2.24 -4.90
C ALA A 187 -12.44 1.81 -6.16
N ASN A 188 -13.36 2.65 -6.60
CA ASN A 188 -13.98 2.62 -7.92
C ASN A 188 -14.26 4.05 -8.38
N LEU A 189 -14.84 4.22 -9.57
CA LEU A 189 -15.09 5.53 -10.18
C LEU A 189 -16.05 6.41 -9.36
N SER A 190 -16.95 5.82 -8.56
CA SER A 190 -17.87 6.59 -7.71
C SER A 190 -17.15 7.50 -6.72
N LEU A 191 -15.93 7.12 -6.31
CA LEU A 191 -15.11 7.91 -5.38
C LEU A 191 -14.82 9.32 -5.94
N TYR A 192 -14.79 9.49 -7.27
CA TYR A 192 -14.62 10.80 -7.90
C TYR A 192 -15.77 11.78 -7.54
N GLY A 193 -16.95 11.26 -7.21
CA GLY A 193 -18.10 12.07 -6.75
C GLY A 193 -17.82 12.89 -5.49
N VAL A 194 -16.87 12.47 -4.64
CA VAL A 194 -16.45 13.19 -3.42
C VAL A 194 -15.92 14.59 -3.73
N GLU A 195 -15.23 14.75 -4.87
CA GLU A 195 -14.68 16.04 -5.31
C GLU A 195 -15.76 17.08 -5.61
N PHE A 196 -16.99 16.65 -5.85
CA PHE A 196 -18.15 17.52 -6.05
C PHE A 196 -19.01 17.64 -4.79
N ASP A 197 -19.24 16.52 -4.08
CA ASP A 197 -20.15 16.47 -2.94
C ASP A 197 -19.65 17.31 -1.75
N LEU A 198 -18.34 17.23 -1.44
CA LEU A 198 -17.79 17.94 -0.26
C LEU A 198 -17.78 19.47 -0.38
N PRO A 199 -17.41 20.07 -1.52
CA PRO A 199 -17.51 21.52 -1.70
C PRO A 199 -18.95 22.04 -1.58
N ILE A 200 -19.93 21.30 -2.13
CA ILE A 200 -21.36 21.66 -2.01
C ILE A 200 -21.78 21.69 -0.54
N LYS A 201 -21.41 20.68 0.24
CA LYS A 201 -21.73 20.62 1.67
C LYS A 201 -21.05 21.73 2.47
N HIS A 202 -19.77 21.98 2.20
CA HIS A 202 -19.06 23.07 2.85
C HIS A 202 -19.68 24.46 2.54
N HIS A 203 -20.18 24.64 1.32
CA HIS A 203 -20.91 25.86 0.95
C HIS A 203 -22.26 25.99 1.69
N GLN A 204 -22.93 24.86 1.94
CA GLN A 204 -24.22 24.84 2.69
C GLN A 204 -24.03 25.03 4.20
N ASP A 205 -22.91 24.58 4.75
CA ASP A 205 -22.52 24.72 6.15
C ASP A 205 -21.03 25.05 6.27
N ASN A 206 -20.73 26.31 6.53
CA ASN A 206 -19.34 26.79 6.67
C ASN A 206 -18.60 26.15 7.85
N ASN A 207 -19.32 25.56 8.82
CA ASN A 207 -18.71 24.82 9.93
C ASN A 207 -18.44 23.36 9.59
N PHE A 208 -18.87 22.89 8.42
CA PHE A 208 -18.64 21.52 7.97
C PHE A 208 -17.16 21.25 7.70
N ASN A 209 -16.59 20.39 8.52
CA ASN A 209 -15.17 20.07 8.55
C ASN A 209 -14.83 19.00 7.51
N PHE A 210 -14.85 19.36 6.23
CA PHE A 210 -14.71 18.44 5.09
C PHE A 210 -13.39 17.63 5.07
N TYR A 211 -12.33 18.16 5.69
CA TYR A 211 -10.99 17.53 5.69
C TYR A 211 -10.77 16.49 6.80
N ASN A 212 -11.66 16.44 7.80
CA ASN A 212 -11.53 15.55 8.96
C ASN A 212 -12.38 14.28 8.88
N ILE A 213 -13.12 14.10 7.79
CA ILE A 213 -14.11 13.03 7.66
C ILE A 213 -13.44 11.65 7.67
N LEU A 214 -12.38 11.47 6.87
CA LEU A 214 -11.67 10.19 6.83
C LEU A 214 -11.07 9.85 8.20
N LYS A 215 -10.38 10.80 8.84
CA LYS A 215 -9.77 10.59 10.16
C LYS A 215 -10.79 10.12 11.20
N THR A 216 -11.97 10.74 11.21
CA THR A 216 -13.06 10.37 12.13
C THR A 216 -13.57 8.97 11.83
N ASN A 217 -13.80 8.67 10.55
CA ASN A 217 -14.39 7.41 10.13
C ASN A 217 -13.46 6.19 10.33
N ILE A 218 -12.13 6.36 10.23
CA ILE A 218 -11.17 5.25 10.44
C ILE A 218 -10.71 5.11 11.90
N SER A 219 -11.25 5.92 12.83
CA SER A 219 -10.81 5.94 14.23
C SER A 219 -10.93 4.57 14.92
N ASN A 220 -11.98 3.81 14.67
CA ASN A 220 -12.15 2.47 15.21
C ASN A 220 -11.16 1.47 14.58
N LEU A 221 -10.88 1.61 13.29
CA LEU A 221 -9.94 0.74 12.56
C LEU A 221 -8.49 0.88 13.06
N LYS A 222 -8.11 2.04 13.61
CA LYS A 222 -6.79 2.26 14.22
C LYS A 222 -6.47 1.30 15.37
N ARG A 223 -7.48 0.77 16.04
CA ARG A 223 -7.30 -0.22 17.12
C ARG A 223 -7.09 -1.62 16.57
N GLU A 224 -7.67 -1.91 15.41
CA GLU A 224 -7.69 -3.25 14.82
C GLU A 224 -6.46 -3.59 14.00
N TYR A 225 -5.85 -2.58 13.36
CA TYR A 225 -4.68 -2.73 12.50
C TYR A 225 -3.40 -2.20 13.17
N ASP A 226 -2.25 -2.68 12.71
CA ASP A 226 -0.95 -2.16 13.13
C ASP A 226 -0.56 -0.94 12.28
N VAL A 227 -0.76 -1.01 10.97
CA VAL A 227 -0.46 0.07 10.03
C VAL A 227 -1.61 0.24 9.05
N ILE A 228 -1.94 1.48 8.73
CA ILE A 228 -2.87 1.85 7.67
C ILE A 228 -2.08 2.55 6.57
N VAL A 229 -2.08 1.99 5.37
CA VAL A 229 -1.39 2.57 4.19
C VAL A 229 -2.43 3.15 3.25
N ILE A 230 -2.32 4.45 2.95
CA ILE A 230 -3.24 5.17 2.06
C ILE A 230 -2.54 5.48 0.74
N ASP A 231 -3.07 4.96 -0.36
CA ASP A 231 -2.66 5.33 -1.72
C ASP A 231 -3.44 6.54 -2.20
N CYS A 232 -2.77 7.66 -2.44
CA CYS A 232 -3.40 8.92 -2.81
C CYS A 232 -3.51 9.10 -4.32
N PRO A 233 -4.60 9.74 -4.83
CA PRO A 233 -4.74 10.06 -6.25
C PRO A 233 -3.69 11.09 -6.71
N PRO A 234 -3.50 11.26 -8.04
CA PRO A 234 -2.57 12.25 -8.60
C PRO A 234 -3.19 13.67 -8.62
N SER A 235 -3.75 14.10 -7.51
CA SER A 235 -4.39 15.43 -7.36
C SER A 235 -4.37 15.87 -5.90
N LEU A 236 -4.40 17.17 -5.64
CA LEU A 236 -4.61 17.73 -4.32
C LEU A 236 -6.07 18.21 -4.17
N GLY A 237 -7.01 17.26 -4.34
CA GLY A 237 -8.45 17.51 -4.15
C GLY A 237 -8.93 17.20 -2.72
N MET A 238 -10.24 17.07 -2.58
CA MET A 238 -10.89 16.79 -1.30
C MET A 238 -10.49 15.42 -0.71
N ILE A 239 -10.36 14.42 -1.57
CA ILE A 239 -9.94 13.06 -1.16
C ILE A 239 -8.53 13.09 -0.63
N SER A 240 -7.58 13.68 -1.38
CA SER A 240 -6.18 13.79 -0.94
C SER A 240 -6.04 14.59 0.34
N THR A 241 -6.80 15.68 0.49
CA THR A 241 -6.81 16.49 1.71
C THR A 241 -7.25 15.67 2.92
N ASN A 242 -8.29 14.85 2.79
CA ASN A 242 -8.73 13.92 3.83
C ASN A 242 -7.68 12.86 4.17
N ALA A 243 -7.06 12.26 3.16
CA ALA A 243 -5.99 11.27 3.34
C ALA A 243 -4.79 11.86 4.08
N LEU A 244 -4.32 13.03 3.65
CA LEU A 244 -3.20 13.74 4.26
C LEU A 244 -3.52 14.18 5.69
N TYR A 245 -4.72 14.70 5.95
CA TYR A 245 -5.13 15.12 7.29
C TYR A 245 -5.26 13.92 8.26
N ALA A 246 -5.67 12.76 7.77
CA ALA A 246 -5.78 11.54 8.57
C ALA A 246 -4.43 10.93 8.95
N SER A 247 -3.36 11.22 8.18
CA SER A 247 -2.07 10.52 8.26
C SER A 247 -1.18 10.99 9.41
N ASP A 248 -0.40 10.07 9.96
CA ASP A 248 0.66 10.32 10.94
C ASP A 248 2.02 10.51 10.25
N GLY A 249 2.21 9.90 9.07
CA GLY A 249 3.40 10.04 8.24
C GLY A 249 3.07 10.17 6.76
N ILE A 250 3.98 10.79 6.00
CA ILE A 250 3.85 10.93 4.54
C ILE A 250 5.11 10.39 3.86
N ILE A 251 4.92 9.58 2.82
CA ILE A 251 5.95 9.19 1.87
C ILE A 251 5.66 9.89 0.54
N ILE A 252 6.66 10.56 -0.02
CA ILE A 252 6.55 11.38 -1.22
C ILE A 252 7.44 10.79 -2.32
N PRO A 253 6.89 9.92 -3.19
CA PRO A 253 7.63 9.38 -4.33
C PRO A 253 8.04 10.51 -5.30
N MET A 254 9.32 10.57 -5.64
CA MET A 254 9.89 11.56 -6.54
C MET A 254 10.89 10.88 -7.49
N PRO A 255 10.59 10.79 -8.79
CA PRO A 255 11.55 10.27 -9.76
C PRO A 255 12.83 11.12 -9.86
N ALA A 256 13.95 10.47 -10.15
CA ALA A 256 15.25 11.15 -10.32
C ALA A 256 15.33 11.90 -11.66
N SER A 257 14.52 12.96 -11.82
CA SER A 257 14.41 13.76 -13.03
C SER A 257 14.19 15.23 -12.68
N VAL A 258 14.79 16.15 -13.42
CA VAL A 258 14.66 17.60 -13.18
C VAL A 258 13.21 18.09 -13.28
N VAL A 259 12.46 17.57 -14.27
CA VAL A 259 11.06 17.94 -14.48
C VAL A 259 10.19 17.47 -13.29
N GLU A 260 10.45 16.28 -12.78
CA GLU A 260 9.74 15.74 -11.62
C GLU A 260 10.10 16.48 -10.32
N PHE A 261 11.35 16.89 -10.21
CA PHE A 261 11.82 17.69 -9.08
C PHE A 261 11.09 19.04 -8.99
N SER A 262 11.03 19.79 -10.10
CA SER A 262 10.31 21.07 -10.16
C SER A 262 8.83 20.91 -9.75
N SER A 263 8.17 19.86 -10.25
CA SER A 263 6.77 19.57 -9.88
C SER A 263 6.62 19.21 -8.41
N THR A 264 7.59 18.50 -7.83
CA THR A 264 7.55 18.14 -6.39
C THR A 264 7.73 19.37 -5.51
N ILE A 265 8.53 20.37 -5.90
CA ILE A 265 8.63 21.65 -5.19
C ILE A 265 7.26 22.36 -5.17
N GLN A 266 6.55 22.38 -6.30
CA GLN A 266 5.21 22.95 -6.37
C GLN A 266 4.24 22.18 -5.44
N PHE A 267 4.35 20.86 -5.38
CA PHE A 267 3.57 20.03 -4.45
C PHE A 267 3.80 20.46 -3.00
N PHE A 268 5.03 20.70 -2.58
CA PHE A 268 5.32 21.16 -1.21
C PHE A 268 4.68 22.52 -0.92
N GLY A 269 4.72 23.46 -1.86
CA GLY A 269 4.04 24.77 -1.71
C GLY A 269 2.54 24.61 -1.54
N MET A 270 1.89 23.85 -2.43
CA MET A 270 0.45 23.62 -2.37
C MET A 270 0.04 22.87 -1.09
N LEU A 271 0.82 21.87 -0.68
CA LEU A 271 0.57 21.13 0.56
C LEU A 271 0.67 22.03 1.78
N ASN A 272 1.69 22.89 1.86
CA ASN A 272 1.85 23.87 2.93
C ASN A 272 0.65 24.82 3.00
N ASP A 273 0.19 25.35 1.87
CA ASP A 273 -0.97 26.24 1.80
C ASP A 273 -2.25 25.57 2.29
N ILE A 274 -2.49 24.31 1.90
CA ILE A 274 -3.64 23.54 2.36
C ILE A 274 -3.55 23.29 3.86
N LEU A 275 -2.42 22.77 4.35
CA LEU A 275 -2.24 22.44 5.77
C LEU A 275 -2.37 23.68 6.66
N THR A 276 -1.87 24.83 6.23
CA THR A 276 -2.02 26.10 6.95
C THR A 276 -3.50 26.49 7.08
N LYS A 277 -4.29 26.34 6.01
CA LYS A 277 -5.72 26.67 6.00
C LYS A 277 -6.58 25.75 6.86
N ILE A 278 -6.20 24.46 6.97
CA ILE A 278 -6.96 23.46 7.74
C ILE A 278 -6.47 23.27 9.18
N GLY A 279 -5.59 24.13 9.68
CA GLY A 279 -5.20 24.17 11.10
C GLY A 279 -3.89 23.48 11.45
N ASN A 280 -2.88 23.58 10.60
CA ASN A 280 -1.49 23.13 10.84
C ASN A 280 -1.36 21.69 11.36
N LYS A 281 -1.42 20.74 10.46
CA LYS A 281 -1.19 19.32 10.77
C LYS A 281 0.30 19.05 10.95
N ASN A 282 0.68 18.50 12.09
CA ASN A 282 2.03 17.98 12.33
C ASN A 282 2.11 16.52 11.96
N TYR A 283 3.13 16.14 11.20
CA TYR A 283 3.44 14.75 10.87
C TYR A 283 4.59 14.26 11.74
N SER A 284 4.50 13.01 12.20
CA SER A 284 5.59 12.36 12.91
C SER A 284 6.81 12.15 12.02
N PHE A 285 6.57 11.97 10.72
CA PHE A 285 7.62 11.95 9.69
C PHE A 285 7.06 12.32 8.31
N ALA A 286 7.93 12.93 7.49
CA ALA A 286 7.72 13.12 6.07
C ALA A 286 9.00 12.75 5.34
N LYS A 287 8.91 11.85 4.34
CA LYS A 287 10.09 11.35 3.63
C LYS A 287 9.89 11.39 2.11
N ILE A 288 10.84 11.97 1.43
CA ILE A 288 10.96 11.90 -0.02
C ILE A 288 11.60 10.56 -0.37
N LEU A 289 10.92 9.78 -1.20
CA LEU A 289 11.43 8.52 -1.73
C LEU A 289 11.82 8.70 -3.20
N VAL A 290 13.10 8.56 -3.50
CA VAL A 290 13.54 8.58 -4.91
C VAL A 290 13.08 7.30 -5.60
N THR A 291 12.33 7.48 -6.69
CA THR A 291 11.76 6.39 -7.50
C THR A 291 12.27 6.45 -8.94
N LYS A 292 12.05 5.37 -9.69
CA LYS A 292 12.47 5.25 -11.10
C LYS A 292 13.94 5.60 -11.34
N PHE A 293 14.79 5.25 -10.36
CA PHE A 293 16.22 5.52 -10.45
C PHE A 293 16.90 4.58 -11.45
N ASP A 294 17.52 5.14 -12.48
CA ASP A 294 18.09 4.38 -13.61
C ASP A 294 19.61 4.23 -13.60
N LYS A 295 20.30 4.77 -12.57
CA LYS A 295 21.75 4.76 -12.39
C LYS A 295 22.56 5.50 -13.47
N THR A 296 21.93 6.34 -14.31
CA THR A 296 22.66 7.24 -15.21
C THR A 296 23.44 8.29 -14.43
N GLU A 297 24.46 8.89 -15.05
CA GLU A 297 25.23 9.98 -14.41
C GLU A 297 24.33 11.12 -13.95
N ASN A 298 23.35 11.49 -14.78
CA ASN A 298 22.38 12.53 -14.45
C ASN A 298 21.55 12.17 -13.22
N SER A 299 21.03 10.95 -13.14
CA SER A 299 20.25 10.49 -11.99
C SER A 299 21.10 10.42 -10.72
N GLN A 300 22.37 10.00 -10.82
CA GLN A 300 23.30 9.98 -9.69
C GLN A 300 23.64 11.39 -9.19
N ALA A 301 23.89 12.33 -10.10
CA ALA A 301 24.11 13.73 -9.77
C ALA A 301 22.89 14.34 -9.07
N LEU A 302 21.68 14.11 -9.59
CA LEU A 302 20.43 14.55 -8.97
C LEU A 302 20.22 13.94 -7.59
N LEU A 303 20.43 12.64 -7.42
CA LEU A 303 20.32 11.98 -6.11
C LEU A 303 21.27 12.61 -5.08
N SER A 304 22.51 12.93 -5.50
CA SER A 304 23.50 13.61 -4.63
C SER A 304 23.01 15.00 -4.22
N ILE A 305 22.44 15.76 -5.17
CA ILE A 305 21.85 17.09 -4.90
C ILE A 305 20.68 16.95 -3.94
N TYR A 306 19.75 16.02 -4.19
CA TYR A 306 18.58 15.80 -3.34
C TYR A 306 18.97 15.44 -1.90
N ARG A 307 19.96 14.55 -1.71
CA ARG A 307 20.47 14.18 -0.39
C ARG A 307 21.08 15.37 0.35
N LYS A 308 21.81 16.24 -0.37
CA LYS A 308 22.41 17.45 0.20
C LYS A 308 21.35 18.46 0.63
N ILE A 309 20.30 18.64 -0.18
CA ILE A 309 19.26 19.67 0.08
C ILE A 309 18.27 19.17 1.13
N TYR A 310 17.79 17.93 1.03
CA TYR A 310 16.71 17.42 1.87
C TYR A 310 17.21 16.69 3.13
N SER A 311 18.51 16.35 3.20
CA SER A 311 19.11 15.74 4.40
C SER A 311 18.24 14.67 5.03
N ASP A 312 17.67 14.94 6.23
CA ASP A 312 16.87 14.01 6.99
C ASP A 312 15.47 13.74 6.40
N TYR A 313 15.03 14.52 5.42
CA TYR A 313 13.73 14.37 4.78
C TYR A 313 13.74 13.46 3.55
N ILE A 314 14.88 12.92 3.13
CA ILE A 314 14.98 11.98 2.01
C ILE A 314 15.35 10.58 2.51
N CYS A 315 14.74 9.56 1.90
CA CYS A 315 15.13 8.17 2.15
C CYS A 315 16.55 7.90 1.64
N MET A 316 17.31 7.11 2.38
CA MET A 316 18.63 6.67 1.95
C MET A 316 18.55 5.64 0.82
N SER A 317 17.51 4.82 0.85
CA SER A 317 17.20 3.83 -0.16
C SER A 317 16.35 4.43 -1.29
N PHE A 318 16.33 3.78 -2.46
CA PHE A 318 15.55 4.23 -3.62
C PHE A 318 14.95 3.05 -4.40
N VAL A 319 13.87 3.31 -5.12
CA VAL A 319 13.25 2.33 -6.02
C VAL A 319 13.85 2.46 -7.43
N PRO A 320 14.52 1.41 -7.95
CA PRO A 320 15.14 1.47 -9.27
C PRO A 320 14.12 1.33 -10.39
N THR A 321 14.46 1.79 -11.58
CA THR A 321 13.79 1.35 -12.81
C THR A 321 14.18 -0.10 -13.09
N SER A 322 13.20 -0.95 -13.37
CA SER A 322 13.45 -2.38 -13.64
C SER A 322 12.38 -3.00 -14.52
N GLU A 323 12.81 -3.87 -15.43
CA GLU A 323 11.92 -4.72 -16.21
C GLU A 323 11.11 -5.70 -15.32
N ALA A 324 11.66 -6.08 -14.15
CA ALA A 324 10.91 -6.90 -13.20
C ALA A 324 9.66 -6.17 -12.68
N ILE A 325 9.78 -4.88 -12.37
CA ILE A 325 8.64 -4.06 -11.93
C ILE A 325 7.60 -3.96 -13.05
N LYS A 326 8.03 -3.61 -14.26
CA LYS A 326 7.11 -3.51 -15.43
C LYS A 326 6.38 -4.81 -15.70
N LYS A 327 7.09 -5.93 -15.67
CA LYS A 327 6.47 -7.26 -15.87
C LYS A 327 5.53 -7.63 -14.73
N ALA A 328 5.85 -7.25 -13.50
CA ALA A 328 4.95 -7.44 -12.36
C ALA A 328 3.67 -6.63 -12.54
N ASP A 329 3.79 -5.34 -12.86
CA ASP A 329 2.66 -4.44 -13.10
C ASP A 329 1.75 -4.95 -14.25
N THR A 330 2.32 -5.42 -15.37
CA THR A 330 1.56 -6.01 -16.48
C THR A 330 0.74 -7.23 -16.04
N ASN A 331 1.20 -7.96 -15.03
CA ASN A 331 0.48 -9.11 -14.46
C ASN A 331 -0.36 -8.75 -13.23
N MET A 332 -0.57 -7.47 -12.94
CA MET A 332 -1.23 -6.98 -11.72
C MET A 332 -0.65 -7.62 -10.45
N LYS A 333 0.66 -7.82 -10.41
CA LYS A 333 1.42 -8.41 -9.31
C LYS A 333 2.51 -7.46 -8.83
N THR A 334 2.96 -7.64 -7.61
CA THR A 334 4.16 -6.99 -7.11
C THR A 334 5.38 -7.90 -7.25
N ILE A 335 6.57 -7.37 -6.95
CA ILE A 335 7.79 -8.18 -6.90
C ILE A 335 7.76 -9.27 -5.83
N TYR A 336 6.88 -9.14 -4.83
CA TYR A 336 6.68 -10.16 -3.79
C TYR A 336 5.85 -11.34 -4.27
N GLU A 337 5.08 -11.17 -5.35
CA GLU A 337 4.15 -12.16 -5.89
C GLU A 337 4.63 -12.83 -7.18
N ILE A 338 5.47 -12.14 -7.98
CA ILE A 338 6.01 -12.74 -9.21
C ILE A 338 7.07 -13.81 -8.90
N ASP A 339 7.20 -14.75 -9.79
CA ASP A 339 8.16 -15.82 -9.71
C ASP A 339 9.21 -15.80 -10.84
N GLN A 340 10.10 -16.78 -10.82
CA GLN A 340 11.22 -16.89 -11.76
C GLN A 340 10.81 -17.30 -13.18
N SER A 341 9.55 -17.69 -13.41
CA SER A 341 9.03 -17.97 -14.75
C SER A 341 8.83 -16.68 -15.57
N ILE A 342 8.58 -15.56 -14.87
CA ILE A 342 8.31 -14.26 -15.48
C ILE A 342 9.59 -13.44 -15.62
N VAL A 343 10.49 -13.53 -14.64
CA VAL A 343 11.71 -12.70 -14.55
C VAL A 343 12.88 -13.54 -14.03
N SER A 344 14.09 -13.33 -14.55
CA SER A 344 15.27 -14.02 -14.07
C SER A 344 15.48 -13.82 -12.56
N LYS A 345 15.92 -14.88 -11.86
CA LYS A 345 16.18 -14.84 -10.41
C LYS A 345 17.06 -13.65 -10.01
N LYS A 346 18.17 -13.45 -10.72
CA LYS A 346 19.12 -12.36 -10.45
C LYS A 346 18.46 -10.97 -10.51
N THR A 347 17.58 -10.73 -11.49
CA THR A 347 16.86 -9.45 -11.62
C THR A 347 15.81 -9.29 -10.52
N LEU A 348 15.08 -10.36 -10.23
CA LEU A 348 14.07 -10.34 -9.18
C LEU A 348 14.69 -10.09 -7.79
N ASP A 349 15.75 -10.82 -7.44
CA ASP A 349 16.43 -10.69 -6.14
C ASP A 349 16.97 -9.26 -5.95
N ARG A 350 17.60 -8.69 -7.00
CA ARG A 350 18.13 -7.32 -6.95
C ARG A 350 17.03 -6.27 -6.68
N VAL A 351 15.89 -6.39 -7.35
CA VAL A 351 14.77 -5.44 -7.18
C VAL A 351 14.08 -5.66 -5.85
N LYS A 352 13.94 -6.91 -5.42
CA LYS A 352 13.39 -7.25 -4.11
C LYS A 352 14.22 -6.64 -2.97
N ILE A 353 15.54 -6.77 -3.03
CA ILE A 353 16.45 -6.15 -2.04
C ILE A 353 16.20 -4.63 -2.00
N ALA A 354 16.11 -3.96 -3.16
CA ALA A 354 15.89 -2.51 -3.19
C ALA A 354 14.56 -2.09 -2.54
N PHE A 355 13.47 -2.86 -2.76
CA PHE A 355 12.20 -2.60 -2.08
C PHE A 355 12.25 -2.97 -0.60
N ASP A 356 12.93 -4.07 -0.24
CA ASP A 356 13.10 -4.47 1.16
C ASP A 356 13.87 -3.40 1.95
N ASP A 357 14.92 -2.78 1.37
CA ASP A 357 15.69 -1.69 1.98
C ASP A 357 14.82 -0.44 2.19
N VAL A 358 14.06 -0.02 1.17
CA VAL A 358 13.12 1.11 1.26
C VAL A 358 12.06 0.85 2.34
N ASN A 359 11.43 -0.31 2.30
CA ASN A 359 10.34 -0.65 3.20
C ASN A 359 10.84 -0.86 4.64
N LEU A 360 12.05 -1.35 4.84
CA LEU A 360 12.69 -1.44 6.15
C LEU A 360 12.95 -0.05 6.75
N GLU A 361 13.39 0.92 5.92
CA GLU A 361 13.56 2.29 6.35
C GLU A 361 12.23 2.90 6.83
N ILE A 362 11.14 2.65 6.09
CA ILE A 362 9.79 3.10 6.49
C ILE A 362 9.29 2.34 7.74
N GLU A 363 9.53 1.03 7.84
CA GLU A 363 9.20 0.24 9.04
C GLU A 363 9.87 0.81 10.30
N ASN A 364 11.12 1.27 10.20
CA ASN A 364 11.82 1.89 11.32
C ASN A 364 11.21 3.24 11.72
N LEU A 365 10.67 4.02 10.77
CA LEU A 365 9.92 5.25 11.07
C LEU A 365 8.60 4.93 11.79
N ILE A 366 7.91 3.86 11.39
CA ILE A 366 6.70 3.36 12.07
C ILE A 366 7.00 2.96 13.51
N LYS A 367 8.08 2.22 13.74
CA LYS A 367 8.51 1.81 15.10
C LYS A 367 8.82 3.03 15.97
N LYS A 368 9.54 4.01 15.42
CA LYS A 368 9.83 5.27 16.11
C LYS A 368 8.55 6.06 16.43
N TYR A 369 7.58 6.10 15.52
CA TYR A 369 6.27 6.70 15.80
C TYR A 369 5.60 6.04 17.01
N TRP A 370 5.57 4.73 17.10
CA TRP A 370 4.99 4.04 18.26
C TRP A 370 5.77 4.29 19.55
N GLU A 371 7.09 4.36 19.50
CA GLU A 371 7.93 4.67 20.67
C GLU A 371 7.62 6.05 21.23
N LEU A 372 7.52 7.07 20.37
CA LEU A 372 7.18 8.44 20.77
C LEU A 372 5.77 8.53 21.36
N ASN A 373 4.79 7.88 20.74
CA ASN A 373 3.40 7.92 21.20
C ASN A 373 3.13 7.05 22.44
N LYS A 374 4.02 6.12 22.80
CA LYS A 374 3.91 5.31 24.02
C LYS A 374 4.00 6.14 25.30
N TYR A 375 4.70 7.26 25.26
CA TYR A 375 4.95 8.13 26.42
C TYR A 375 4.10 9.40 26.42
N GLY A 376 3.18 9.56 25.44
CA GLY A 376 2.26 10.71 25.39
C GLY A 376 2.97 12.07 25.20
N ILE A 377 4.13 12.06 24.51
CA ILE A 377 4.91 13.27 24.19
C ILE A 377 4.52 13.79 22.81
#